data_160eca5967846d73816ee50175eb96a3
#
_entry.id   160eca5967846d73816ee50175eb96a3
#
_cell.length_a   1.000
_cell.length_b   1.000
_cell.length_c   1.000
_cell.angle_alpha   90.00
_cell.angle_beta   90.00
_cell.angle_gamma   90.00
#
_symmetry.space_group_name_H-M   'P 1'
#
loop_
_entity.id
_entity.type
_entity.pdbx_description
1 polymer ?
#
loop_
_entity_poly.entity_id
_entity_poly.type
_entity_poly.pdbx_seq_one_letter_code
_entity_poly.pdbx_strand_id
1 'polypeptide(L)'
;MSETSTLIGYAGRTIGREELALVPTPPATETHHPVPHHEIVQALIETLGFRHIGVVHDEYAVSPDGMKAFGVLDLATEMEGCRFSIGLRNSHDKSMRLAMTCGYRVFVCSNMAFAGDFTPVLAKHSKSFSLIDCISVGVDRMQRNFEPMRKQVEAWQRSELTDVTAKVVIYEAFVEGRLEAPKHLARTVHDLYFEPKYEDFRPRTIWSLSNAFTSAFKELGPIPQFKTTAKLGEFLEARFSQSF
;
A
#
# COMPACT_ATOMS: atom_id res chain seq x y z
N MET A 1 19.47 2.87 -12.74
CA MET A 1 18.37 1.89 -12.88
C MET A 1 17.08 2.66 -12.75
N SER A 2 16.21 2.69 -13.76
CA SER A 2 14.94 3.41 -13.66
C SER A 2 14.08 2.69 -12.62
N GLU A 3 13.77 3.37 -11.54
CA GLU A 3 12.78 2.89 -10.57
C GLU A 3 11.46 2.67 -11.32
N THR A 4 11.04 1.42 -11.38
CA THR A 4 9.76 1.07 -12.00
C THR A 4 8.68 1.59 -11.05
N SER A 5 7.94 2.63 -11.47
CA SER A 5 6.85 3.19 -10.68
C SER A 5 5.86 2.10 -10.26
N THR A 6 5.50 2.07 -9.00
CA THR A 6 4.56 1.09 -8.44
C THR A 6 3.12 1.36 -8.89
N LEU A 7 2.86 2.55 -9.45
CA LEU A 7 1.54 2.99 -9.89
C LEU A 7 1.27 2.76 -11.39
N ILE A 8 2.18 2.07 -12.11
CA ILE A 8 2.09 1.84 -13.57
C ILE A 8 0.81 1.12 -14.03
N GLY A 9 0.16 0.35 -13.16
CA GLY A 9 -1.07 -0.37 -13.52
C GLY A 9 -2.35 0.47 -13.56
N TYR A 10 -2.29 1.76 -13.25
CA TYR A 10 -3.45 2.65 -13.35
C TYR A 10 -3.48 3.28 -14.75
N ALA A 11 -4.64 3.30 -15.39
CA ALA A 11 -4.83 3.85 -16.76
C ALA A 11 -4.52 5.37 -16.86
N GLY A 12 -3.88 5.93 -15.84
CA GLY A 12 -3.41 7.29 -15.74
C GLY A 12 -1.88 7.39 -15.85
N ARG A 13 -1.42 8.59 -16.06
CA ARG A 13 0.00 8.94 -16.07
C ARG A 13 0.52 9.04 -14.63
N THR A 14 1.71 8.51 -14.35
CA THR A 14 2.44 8.80 -13.12
C THR A 14 2.98 10.23 -13.21
N ILE A 15 2.75 11.03 -12.18
CA ILE A 15 3.11 12.43 -12.12
C ILE A 15 3.80 12.77 -10.79
N GLY A 16 4.57 13.83 -10.81
CA GLY A 16 5.16 14.41 -9.61
C GLY A 16 4.22 15.38 -8.89
N ARG A 17 4.70 15.91 -7.77
CA ARG A 17 3.95 16.83 -6.91
C ARG A 17 3.56 18.13 -7.62
N GLU A 18 4.46 18.66 -8.45
CA GLU A 18 4.21 19.90 -9.21
C GLU A 18 3.09 19.72 -10.23
N GLU A 19 3.10 18.60 -10.96
CA GLU A 19 2.05 18.28 -11.93
C GLU A 19 0.71 18.00 -11.23
N LEU A 20 0.74 17.39 -10.04
CA LEU A 20 -0.48 17.16 -9.23
C LEU A 20 -1.17 18.47 -8.84
N ALA A 21 -0.39 19.54 -8.60
CA ALA A 21 -0.92 20.86 -8.29
C ALA A 21 -1.67 21.51 -9.47
N LEU A 22 -1.39 21.07 -10.70
CA LEU A 22 -2.04 21.56 -11.90
C LEU A 22 -3.35 20.81 -12.24
N VAL A 23 -3.69 19.75 -11.50
CA VAL A 23 -4.93 18.99 -11.73
C VAL A 23 -6.13 19.82 -11.30
N PRO A 24 -7.08 20.13 -12.22
CA PRO A 24 -8.23 20.93 -11.91
C PRO A 24 -9.13 20.29 -10.85
N THR A 25 -9.65 21.10 -9.94
CA THR A 25 -10.66 20.67 -8.97
C THR A 25 -12.01 21.18 -9.38
N PRO A 26 -13.04 20.31 -9.51
CA PRO A 26 -14.39 20.74 -9.85
C PRO A 26 -14.97 21.69 -8.80
N PRO A 27 -15.91 22.57 -9.18
CA PRO A 27 -16.56 23.45 -8.22
C PRO A 27 -17.36 22.67 -7.17
N ALA A 28 -17.43 23.24 -5.98
CA ALA A 28 -18.26 22.69 -4.91
C ALA A 28 -19.73 22.66 -5.29
N THR A 29 -20.44 21.65 -4.80
CA THR A 29 -21.91 21.58 -4.86
C THR A 29 -22.49 21.80 -3.47
N GLU A 30 -23.81 21.85 -3.36
CA GLU A 30 -24.48 22.06 -2.08
C GLU A 30 -24.07 21.02 -0.99
N THR A 31 -23.80 19.79 -1.39
CA THR A 31 -23.51 18.67 -0.47
C THR A 31 -22.10 18.08 -0.60
N HIS A 32 -21.32 18.55 -1.60
CA HIS A 32 -19.99 18.02 -1.87
C HIS A 32 -18.99 19.14 -2.13
N HIS A 33 -17.93 19.16 -1.37
CA HIS A 33 -16.84 20.12 -1.45
C HIS A 33 -15.56 19.36 -1.81
N PRO A 34 -15.24 19.16 -3.12
CA PRO A 34 -14.04 18.48 -3.53
C PRO A 34 -12.80 19.15 -2.93
N VAL A 35 -11.92 18.37 -2.35
CA VAL A 35 -10.62 18.87 -1.88
C VAL A 35 -9.60 18.63 -2.98
N PRO A 36 -8.84 19.64 -3.42
CA PRO A 36 -7.77 19.47 -4.39
C PRO A 36 -6.81 18.36 -4.01
N HIS A 37 -6.41 17.51 -4.97
CA HIS A 37 -5.53 16.39 -4.69
C HIS A 37 -4.21 16.83 -4.04
N HIS A 38 -3.63 17.93 -4.52
CA HIS A 38 -2.37 18.46 -3.99
C HIS A 38 -2.50 19.02 -2.58
N GLU A 39 -3.63 19.60 -2.18
CA GLU A 39 -3.85 20.11 -0.82
C GLU A 39 -3.87 18.96 0.20
N ILE A 40 -4.41 17.80 -0.17
CA ILE A 40 -4.40 16.62 0.69
C ILE A 40 -2.96 16.14 0.90
N VAL A 41 -2.17 16.09 -0.17
CA VAL A 41 -0.76 15.71 -0.11
C VAL A 41 0.03 16.71 0.72
N GLN A 42 -0.17 18.00 0.50
CA GLN A 42 0.49 19.06 1.26
C GLN A 42 0.18 18.96 2.74
N ALA A 43 -1.10 18.85 3.12
CA ALA A 43 -1.53 18.69 4.50
C ALA A 43 -0.93 17.45 5.17
N LEU A 44 -0.81 16.34 4.41
CA LEU A 44 -0.17 15.11 4.90
C LEU A 44 1.31 15.32 5.15
N ILE A 45 2.05 15.91 4.21
CA ILE A 45 3.49 16.15 4.34
C ILE A 45 3.79 17.12 5.50
N GLU A 46 3.04 18.19 5.61
CA GLU A 46 3.17 19.15 6.73
C GLU A 46 2.89 18.45 8.06
N THR A 47 1.83 17.67 8.15
CA THR A 47 1.47 16.93 9.35
C THR A 47 2.55 15.91 9.75
N LEU A 48 3.14 15.21 8.79
CA LEU A 48 4.27 14.31 9.02
C LEU A 48 5.50 15.08 9.51
N GLY A 49 5.79 16.22 8.89
CA GLY A 49 6.90 17.11 9.29
C GLY A 49 6.78 17.60 10.73
N PHE A 50 5.60 18.00 11.19
CA PHE A 50 5.32 18.36 12.59
C PHE A 50 5.57 17.22 13.57
N ARG A 51 5.53 15.97 13.12
CA ARG A 51 5.81 14.77 13.92
C ARG A 51 7.21 14.21 13.70
N HIS A 52 8.08 15.01 13.05
CA HIS A 52 9.46 14.64 12.71
C HIS A 52 9.56 13.38 11.83
N ILE A 53 8.54 13.11 10.98
CA ILE A 53 8.54 12.04 10.02
C ILE A 53 8.86 12.62 8.64
N GLY A 54 10.05 12.34 8.11
CA GLY A 54 10.45 12.76 6.77
C GLY A 54 9.79 11.92 5.67
N VAL A 55 9.49 12.57 4.55
CA VAL A 55 9.13 11.90 3.28
C VAL A 55 10.35 11.94 2.38
N VAL A 56 10.80 10.77 1.90
CA VAL A 56 12.03 10.65 1.07
C VAL A 56 11.73 10.45 -0.40
N HIS A 57 10.57 9.93 -0.72
CA HIS A 57 10.09 9.76 -2.10
C HIS A 57 8.56 9.81 -2.11
N ASP A 58 8.01 10.35 -3.19
CA ASP A 58 6.57 10.33 -3.42
C ASP A 58 6.25 10.26 -4.92
N GLU A 59 5.21 9.52 -5.25
CA GLU A 59 4.72 9.35 -6.61
C GLU A 59 3.19 9.34 -6.64
N TYR A 60 2.60 9.84 -7.73
CA TYR A 60 1.16 9.97 -7.88
C TYR A 60 0.70 9.46 -9.24
N ALA A 61 -0.49 8.89 -9.27
CA ALA A 61 -1.21 8.57 -10.50
C ALA A 61 -2.58 9.24 -10.49
N VAL A 62 -2.95 9.86 -11.59
CA VAL A 62 -4.23 10.55 -11.76
C VAL A 62 -4.96 9.96 -12.95
N SER A 63 -6.28 9.77 -12.80
CA SER A 63 -7.11 9.32 -13.92
C SER A 63 -7.10 10.34 -15.07
N PRO A 64 -7.32 9.90 -16.33
CA PRO A 64 -7.25 10.80 -17.49
C PRO A 64 -8.15 12.04 -17.38
N ASP A 65 -9.27 11.93 -16.67
CA ASP A 65 -10.22 13.01 -16.42
C ASP A 65 -9.87 13.89 -15.21
N GLY A 66 -8.79 13.58 -14.49
CA GLY A 66 -8.38 14.30 -13.29
C GLY A 66 -9.25 14.04 -12.05
N MET A 67 -10.26 13.16 -12.14
CA MET A 67 -11.24 13.00 -11.06
C MET A 67 -10.75 12.10 -9.92
N LYS A 68 -9.77 11.23 -10.17
CA LYS A 68 -9.25 10.27 -9.19
C LYS A 68 -7.74 10.37 -9.08
N ALA A 69 -7.25 10.37 -7.85
CA ALA A 69 -5.83 10.35 -7.58
C ALA A 69 -5.46 9.24 -6.60
N PHE A 70 -4.30 8.65 -6.83
CA PHE A 70 -3.62 7.72 -5.95
C PHE A 70 -2.21 8.24 -5.71
N GLY A 71 -1.71 8.07 -4.51
CA GLY A 71 -0.36 8.48 -4.17
C GLY A 71 0.29 7.46 -3.26
N VAL A 72 1.60 7.38 -3.36
CA VAL A 72 2.45 6.65 -2.43
C VAL A 72 3.54 7.59 -1.95
N LEU A 73 3.71 7.66 -0.64
CA LEU A 73 4.74 8.43 0.01
C LEU A 73 5.62 7.48 0.82
N ASP A 74 6.90 7.42 0.51
CA ASP A 74 7.88 6.64 1.25
C ASP A 74 8.49 7.50 2.34
N LEU A 75 8.50 6.95 3.56
CA LEU A 75 8.95 7.67 4.74
C LEU A 75 10.46 7.44 4.98
N ALA A 76 11.10 8.38 5.68
CA ALA A 76 12.48 8.22 6.12
C ALA A 76 12.64 7.11 7.18
N THR A 77 11.55 6.68 7.80
CA THR A 77 11.56 5.62 8.81
C THR A 77 11.71 4.25 8.14
N GLU A 78 12.79 3.55 8.48
CA GLU A 78 13.17 2.27 7.87
C GLU A 78 13.00 1.10 8.84
N MET A 79 12.88 -0.08 8.24
CA MET A 79 12.95 -1.40 8.86
C MET A 79 14.00 -2.22 8.09
N GLU A 80 14.40 -3.37 8.61
CA GLU A 80 15.34 -4.26 7.90
C GLU A 80 14.78 -4.66 6.52
N GLY A 81 15.48 -4.25 5.45
CA GLY A 81 15.12 -4.56 4.07
C GLY A 81 13.96 -3.75 3.46
N CYS A 82 13.32 -2.86 4.22
CA CYS A 82 12.20 -2.05 3.72
C CYS A 82 12.03 -0.73 4.51
N ARG A 83 11.15 0.13 4.00
CA ARG A 83 10.77 1.37 4.68
C ARG A 83 9.25 1.49 4.79
N PHE A 84 8.78 2.27 5.75
CA PHE A 84 7.37 2.58 5.84
C PHE A 84 6.93 3.43 4.66
N SER A 85 5.72 3.18 4.20
CA SER A 85 5.08 3.92 3.11
C SER A 85 3.63 4.20 3.43
N ILE A 86 3.11 5.30 2.88
CA ILE A 86 1.70 5.68 3.00
C ILE A 86 1.08 5.56 1.62
N GLY A 87 0.01 4.79 1.52
CA GLY A 87 -0.88 4.82 0.37
C GLY A 87 -1.99 5.85 0.58
N LEU A 88 -2.24 6.69 -0.40
CA LEU A 88 -3.27 7.73 -0.42
C LEU A 88 -4.19 7.55 -1.62
N ARG A 89 -5.50 7.75 -1.43
CA ARG A 89 -6.45 7.88 -2.55
C ARG A 89 -7.45 8.99 -2.29
N ASN A 90 -7.84 9.66 -3.36
CA ASN A 90 -8.86 10.70 -3.35
C ASN A 90 -9.69 10.69 -4.63
N SER A 91 -10.95 11.15 -4.58
CA SER A 91 -11.74 11.41 -5.78
C SER A 91 -12.59 12.68 -5.66
N HIS A 92 -12.73 13.38 -6.78
CA HIS A 92 -13.60 14.54 -6.92
C HIS A 92 -15.02 14.16 -7.33
N ASP A 93 -15.22 12.97 -7.94
CA ASP A 93 -16.47 12.47 -8.51
C ASP A 93 -17.34 11.65 -7.52
N LYS A 94 -17.03 11.67 -6.22
CA LYS A 94 -17.68 10.89 -5.15
C LYS A 94 -17.55 9.37 -5.28
N SER A 95 -16.85 8.86 -6.29
CA SER A 95 -16.69 7.42 -6.51
C SER A 95 -15.90 6.72 -5.40
N MET A 96 -15.03 7.48 -4.72
CA MET A 96 -14.22 6.99 -3.60
C MET A 96 -14.21 8.01 -2.46
N ARG A 97 -14.05 7.52 -1.25
CA ARG A 97 -13.72 8.36 -0.10
C ARG A 97 -12.24 8.68 -0.09
N LEU A 98 -11.86 9.83 0.45
CA LEU A 98 -10.47 10.06 0.87
C LEU A 98 -10.07 8.94 1.82
N ALA A 99 -8.98 8.27 1.52
CA ALA A 99 -8.42 7.24 2.40
C ALA A 99 -6.89 7.29 2.39
N MET A 100 -6.31 7.03 3.55
CA MET A 100 -4.89 6.77 3.72
C MET A 100 -4.71 5.39 4.34
N THR A 101 -3.61 4.73 4.04
CA THR A 101 -3.22 3.48 4.68
C THR A 101 -1.72 3.46 4.90
N CYS A 102 -1.31 2.73 5.93
CA CYS A 102 0.09 2.46 6.20
C CYS A 102 0.50 1.14 5.54
N GLY A 103 1.74 1.08 5.10
CA GLY A 103 2.35 -0.10 4.53
C GLY A 103 3.86 0.02 4.57
N TYR A 104 4.52 -0.80 3.77
CA TYR A 104 5.96 -0.74 3.59
C TYR A 104 6.34 -1.01 2.12
N ARG A 105 7.48 -0.47 1.73
CA ARG A 105 8.12 -0.72 0.43
C ARG A 105 9.45 -1.43 0.65
N VAL A 106 9.66 -2.52 -0.07
CA VAL A 106 10.89 -3.32 -0.02
C VAL A 106 11.95 -2.71 -0.93
N PHE A 107 13.20 -2.59 -0.46
CA PHE A 107 14.26 -1.87 -1.18
C PHE A 107 14.68 -2.56 -2.48
N VAL A 108 14.86 -3.88 -2.45
CA VAL A 108 15.45 -4.63 -3.58
C VAL A 108 14.52 -4.80 -4.79
N CYS A 109 13.21 -4.72 -4.59
CA CYS A 109 12.23 -5.05 -5.64
C CYS A 109 11.07 -4.07 -5.76
N SER A 110 11.05 -3.01 -4.96
CA SER A 110 9.93 -2.06 -4.86
C SER A 110 8.56 -2.71 -4.63
N ASN A 111 8.52 -3.91 -4.05
CA ASN A 111 7.28 -4.52 -3.61
C ASN A 111 6.66 -3.69 -2.51
N MET A 112 5.33 -3.54 -2.56
CA MET A 112 4.58 -2.82 -1.53
C MET A 112 3.52 -3.73 -0.92
N ALA A 113 3.42 -3.67 0.40
CA ALA A 113 2.32 -4.26 1.13
C ALA A 113 1.66 -3.20 2.00
N PHE A 114 0.34 -3.18 2.00
CA PHE A 114 -0.46 -2.30 2.83
C PHE A 114 -1.17 -3.14 3.90
N ALA A 115 -1.26 -2.61 5.11
CA ALA A 115 -1.97 -3.28 6.19
C ALA A 115 -3.46 -2.92 6.13
N GLY A 116 -4.33 -3.94 6.06
CA GLY A 116 -5.77 -3.78 5.82
C GLY A 116 -6.50 -3.09 6.93
N ASP A 117 -6.16 -3.38 8.18
CA ASP A 117 -6.77 -2.79 9.36
C ASP A 117 -6.41 -1.31 9.56
N PHE A 118 -5.55 -0.78 8.71
CA PHE A 118 -5.03 0.57 8.80
C PHE A 118 -5.47 1.46 7.65
N THR A 119 -6.79 1.68 7.57
CA THR A 119 -7.34 2.85 6.90
C THR A 119 -7.55 3.93 7.96
N PRO A 120 -6.47 4.60 8.43
CA PRO A 120 -6.55 5.58 9.51
C PRO A 120 -7.45 6.76 9.13
N VAL A 121 -7.62 6.98 7.83
CA VAL A 121 -8.52 7.99 7.27
C VAL A 121 -9.46 7.33 6.29
N LEU A 122 -10.76 7.52 6.50
CA LEU A 122 -11.81 7.23 5.55
C LEU A 122 -12.89 8.30 5.65
N ALA A 123 -12.75 9.37 4.87
CA ALA A 123 -13.60 10.54 4.99
C ALA A 123 -14.33 10.88 3.68
N LYS A 124 -15.54 11.43 3.83
CA LYS A 124 -16.31 12.01 2.72
C LYS A 124 -16.05 13.51 2.68
N HIS A 125 -15.98 14.08 1.49
CA HIS A 125 -15.86 15.51 1.25
C HIS A 125 -17.23 16.20 1.49
N SER A 126 -17.62 16.33 2.75
CA SER A 126 -18.83 17.07 3.15
C SER A 126 -18.50 18.51 3.54
N LYS A 127 -19.52 19.35 3.64
CA LYS A 127 -19.37 20.77 4.03
C LYS A 127 -18.70 20.96 5.40
N SER A 128 -18.85 20.00 6.32
CA SER A 128 -18.24 20.03 7.65
C SER A 128 -16.92 19.27 7.75
N PHE A 129 -16.31 18.87 6.62
CA PHE A 129 -15.07 18.10 6.60
C PHE A 129 -13.89 19.02 6.91
N SER A 130 -13.16 18.72 8.00
CA SER A 130 -11.87 19.33 8.31
C SER A 130 -10.74 18.43 7.81
N LEU A 131 -10.04 18.87 6.78
CA LEU A 131 -8.92 18.13 6.20
C LEU A 131 -7.79 17.94 7.20
N ILE A 132 -7.41 19.03 7.88
CA ILE A 132 -6.27 19.05 8.83
C ILE A 132 -6.53 18.10 10.00
N ASP A 133 -7.72 18.14 10.60
CA ASP A 133 -8.06 17.23 11.71
C ASP A 133 -8.08 15.78 11.26
N CYS A 134 -8.64 15.53 10.09
CA CYS A 134 -8.72 14.19 9.51
C CYS A 134 -7.32 13.61 9.27
N ILE A 135 -6.43 14.37 8.65
CA ILE A 135 -5.05 13.98 8.38
C ILE A 135 -4.27 13.80 9.68
N SER A 136 -4.42 14.74 10.64
CA SER A 136 -3.74 14.70 11.94
C SER A 136 -4.07 13.41 12.71
N VAL A 137 -5.36 13.10 12.84
CA VAL A 137 -5.82 11.86 13.49
C VAL A 137 -5.31 10.62 12.74
N GLY A 138 -5.29 10.69 11.40
CA GLY A 138 -4.78 9.63 10.56
C GLY A 138 -3.30 9.34 10.79
N VAL A 139 -2.48 10.36 10.83
CA VAL A 139 -1.03 10.23 11.08
C VAL A 139 -0.76 9.69 12.49
N ASP A 140 -1.49 10.16 13.52
CA ASP A 140 -1.34 9.64 14.88
C ASP A 140 -1.69 8.15 14.99
N ARG A 141 -2.75 7.72 14.30
CA ARG A 141 -3.10 6.29 14.23
C ARG A 141 -2.03 5.49 13.52
N MET A 142 -1.51 6.01 12.42
CA MET A 142 -0.47 5.35 11.62
C MET A 142 0.82 5.15 12.44
N GLN A 143 1.28 6.17 13.19
CA GLN A 143 2.48 6.06 14.01
C GLN A 143 2.39 4.93 15.05
N ARG A 144 1.21 4.69 15.61
CA ARG A 144 1.00 3.59 16.58
C ARG A 144 1.19 2.20 15.95
N ASN A 145 1.14 2.13 14.64
CA ASN A 145 1.24 0.87 13.90
C ASN A 145 2.64 0.59 13.36
N PHE A 146 3.56 1.56 13.44
CA PHE A 146 4.93 1.35 12.98
C PHE A 146 5.63 0.23 13.75
N GLU A 147 5.52 0.23 15.07
CA GLU A 147 6.18 -0.79 15.87
C GLU A 147 5.55 -2.20 15.73
N PRO A 148 4.22 -2.38 15.76
CA PRO A 148 3.59 -3.64 15.42
C PRO A 148 4.00 -4.17 14.03
N MET A 149 3.99 -3.31 13.02
CA MET A 149 4.36 -3.69 11.65
C MET A 149 5.84 -4.10 11.54
N ARG A 150 6.73 -3.39 12.23
CA ARG A 150 8.15 -3.75 12.32
C ARG A 150 8.33 -5.14 12.89
N LYS A 151 7.70 -5.42 14.04
CA LYS A 151 7.76 -6.73 14.69
C LYS A 151 7.22 -7.85 13.81
N GLN A 152 6.15 -7.58 13.07
CA GLN A 152 5.59 -8.53 12.11
C GLN A 152 6.59 -8.86 10.99
N VAL A 153 7.18 -7.83 10.37
CA VAL A 153 8.18 -8.02 9.30
C VAL A 153 9.38 -8.81 9.83
N GLU A 154 9.92 -8.44 10.99
CA GLU A 154 11.03 -9.16 11.64
C GLU A 154 10.68 -10.62 11.95
N ALA A 155 9.47 -10.88 12.45
CA ALA A 155 9.00 -12.24 12.70
C ALA A 155 8.91 -13.04 11.40
N TRP A 156 8.37 -12.47 10.33
CA TRP A 156 8.27 -13.13 9.03
C TRP A 156 9.63 -13.41 8.39
N GLN A 157 10.61 -12.53 8.57
CA GLN A 157 12.00 -12.74 8.10
C GLN A 157 12.69 -13.90 8.80
N ARG A 158 12.38 -14.15 10.08
CA ARG A 158 12.97 -15.24 10.88
C ARG A 158 12.21 -16.55 10.79
N SER A 159 10.95 -16.53 10.34
CA SER A 159 10.09 -17.72 10.33
C SER A 159 10.31 -18.54 9.07
N GLU A 160 11.01 -19.66 9.22
CA GLU A 160 11.25 -20.60 8.14
C GLU A 160 9.98 -21.36 7.73
N LEU A 161 9.85 -21.63 6.45
CA LEU A 161 8.78 -22.42 5.85
C LEU A 161 9.35 -23.64 5.14
N THR A 162 8.70 -24.79 5.34
CA THR A 162 8.94 -25.94 4.46
C THR A 162 8.33 -25.70 3.09
N ASP A 163 8.89 -26.33 2.06
CA ASP A 163 8.35 -26.26 0.69
C ASP A 163 6.89 -26.74 0.63
N VAL A 164 6.53 -27.74 1.45
CA VAL A 164 5.16 -28.25 1.55
C VAL A 164 4.24 -27.18 2.13
N THR A 165 4.64 -26.55 3.22
CA THR A 165 3.84 -25.47 3.84
C THR A 165 3.62 -24.30 2.87
N ALA A 166 4.67 -23.88 2.14
CA ALA A 166 4.54 -22.82 1.16
C ALA A 166 3.53 -23.17 0.04
N LYS A 167 3.59 -24.41 -0.48
CA LYS A 167 2.64 -24.90 -1.50
C LYS A 167 1.20 -24.94 -0.98
N VAL A 168 1.00 -25.36 0.27
CA VAL A 168 -0.32 -25.38 0.92
C VAL A 168 -0.87 -23.95 1.05
N VAL A 169 -0.06 -22.99 1.50
CA VAL A 169 -0.47 -21.58 1.62
C VAL A 169 -0.88 -21.01 0.26
N ILE A 170 -0.13 -21.29 -0.81
CA ILE A 170 -0.49 -20.86 -2.17
C ILE A 170 -1.81 -21.50 -2.61
N TYR A 171 -2.00 -22.78 -2.33
CA TYR A 171 -3.25 -23.49 -2.62
C TYR A 171 -4.44 -22.88 -1.87
N GLU A 172 -4.33 -22.67 -0.55
CA GLU A 172 -5.36 -22.04 0.28
C GLU A 172 -5.72 -20.65 -0.25
N ALA A 173 -4.70 -19.84 -0.61
CA ALA A 173 -4.90 -18.49 -1.11
C ALA A 173 -5.74 -18.44 -2.39
N PHE A 174 -5.40 -19.25 -3.40
CA PHE A 174 -5.96 -19.12 -4.74
C PHE A 174 -7.00 -20.16 -5.09
N VAL A 175 -6.85 -21.40 -4.65
CA VAL A 175 -7.72 -22.51 -5.00
C VAL A 175 -8.90 -22.59 -4.04
N GLU A 176 -8.64 -22.50 -2.74
CA GLU A 176 -9.72 -22.38 -1.74
C GLU A 176 -10.34 -20.98 -1.72
N GLY A 177 -9.69 -20.00 -2.39
CA GLY A 177 -10.23 -18.65 -2.54
C GLY A 177 -10.17 -17.80 -1.27
N ARG A 178 -9.21 -18.07 -0.38
CA ARG A 178 -9.02 -17.27 0.83
C ARG A 178 -8.53 -15.85 0.54
N LEU A 179 -7.88 -15.65 -0.62
CA LEU A 179 -7.59 -14.33 -1.16
C LEU A 179 -8.49 -14.05 -2.36
N GLU A 180 -9.06 -12.85 -2.42
CA GLU A 180 -9.80 -12.36 -3.57
C GLU A 180 -8.81 -11.93 -4.67
N ALA A 181 -8.09 -12.90 -5.24
CA ALA A 181 -7.09 -12.68 -6.28
C ALA A 181 -7.30 -13.62 -7.47
N PRO A 182 -6.92 -13.22 -8.69
CA PRO A 182 -7.04 -14.07 -9.87
C PRO A 182 -6.25 -15.38 -9.72
N LYS A 183 -6.90 -16.51 -9.99
CA LYS A 183 -6.30 -17.85 -9.80
C LYS A 183 -5.04 -18.10 -10.65
N HIS A 184 -4.89 -17.41 -11.79
CA HIS A 184 -3.70 -17.56 -12.62
C HIS A 184 -2.42 -17.08 -11.95
N LEU A 185 -2.52 -16.14 -10.98
CA LEU A 185 -1.39 -15.65 -10.21
C LEU A 185 -0.78 -16.71 -9.28
N ALA A 186 -1.49 -17.82 -9.01
CA ALA A 186 -0.95 -18.91 -8.18
C ALA A 186 0.38 -19.46 -8.73
N ARG A 187 0.47 -19.62 -10.06
CA ARG A 187 1.70 -20.07 -10.71
C ARG A 187 2.81 -19.02 -10.60
N THR A 188 2.47 -17.76 -10.85
CA THR A 188 3.44 -16.65 -10.73
C THR A 188 4.02 -16.58 -9.30
N VAL A 189 3.16 -16.69 -8.26
CA VAL A 189 3.61 -16.73 -6.86
C VAL A 189 4.49 -17.94 -6.59
N HIS A 190 4.09 -19.13 -7.06
CA HIS A 190 4.89 -20.34 -6.91
C HIS A 190 6.30 -20.13 -7.51
N ASP A 191 6.37 -19.73 -8.77
CA ASP A 191 7.64 -19.59 -9.47
C ASP A 191 8.52 -18.51 -8.83
N LEU A 192 7.96 -17.36 -8.42
CA LEU A 192 8.70 -16.31 -7.72
C LEU A 192 9.21 -16.73 -6.33
N TYR A 193 8.52 -17.63 -5.62
CA TYR A 193 8.97 -18.13 -4.34
C TYR A 193 10.05 -19.20 -4.49
N PHE A 194 9.87 -20.15 -5.41
CA PHE A 194 10.80 -21.27 -5.60
C PHE A 194 12.03 -20.91 -6.45
N GLU A 195 11.90 -19.91 -7.34
CA GLU A 195 12.96 -19.40 -8.20
C GLU A 195 13.06 -17.86 -8.08
N PRO A 196 13.44 -17.34 -6.90
CA PRO A 196 13.43 -15.90 -6.65
C PRO A 196 14.49 -15.17 -7.49
N LYS A 197 14.12 -14.00 -8.02
CA LYS A 197 15.01 -13.13 -8.80
C LYS A 197 16.08 -12.44 -7.96
N TYR A 198 15.82 -12.25 -6.66
CA TYR A 198 16.68 -11.53 -5.73
C TYR A 198 17.22 -12.48 -4.67
N GLU A 199 18.51 -12.32 -4.33
CA GLU A 199 19.21 -13.11 -3.30
C GLU A 199 18.48 -13.04 -1.95
N ASP A 200 17.96 -11.87 -1.59
CA ASP A 200 17.28 -11.59 -0.32
C ASP A 200 16.03 -12.47 -0.10
N PHE A 201 15.47 -13.03 -1.18
CA PHE A 201 14.29 -13.91 -1.11
C PHE A 201 14.59 -15.39 -1.30
N ARG A 202 15.86 -15.77 -1.38
CA ARG A 202 16.27 -17.20 -1.42
C ARG A 202 15.98 -17.95 -0.11
N PRO A 203 16.10 -17.35 1.10
CA PRO A 203 15.66 -18.01 2.31
C PRO A 203 14.18 -18.39 2.24
N ARG A 204 13.87 -19.62 2.64
CA ARG A 204 12.48 -20.13 2.67
C ARG A 204 11.76 -19.63 3.91
N THR A 205 11.31 -18.39 3.89
CA THR A 205 10.64 -17.73 5.00
C THR A 205 9.24 -17.25 4.64
N ILE A 206 8.45 -16.88 5.65
CA ILE A 206 7.16 -16.20 5.44
C ILE A 206 7.37 -14.88 4.69
N TRP A 207 8.47 -14.17 4.99
CA TRP A 207 8.84 -12.93 4.30
C TRP A 207 9.04 -13.15 2.79
N SER A 208 9.83 -14.15 2.41
CA SER A 208 10.05 -14.48 1.00
C SER A 208 8.76 -14.87 0.29
N LEU A 209 7.88 -15.62 0.96
CA LEU A 209 6.57 -15.99 0.42
C LEU A 209 5.67 -14.75 0.26
N SER A 210 5.60 -13.87 1.27
CA SER A 210 4.86 -12.61 1.20
C SER A 210 5.33 -11.75 0.03
N ASN A 211 6.66 -11.68 -0.20
CA ASN A 211 7.23 -10.94 -1.32
C ASN A 211 6.93 -11.57 -2.68
N ALA A 212 6.82 -12.89 -2.78
CA ALA A 212 6.37 -13.56 -4.00
C ALA A 212 4.91 -13.18 -4.33
N PHE A 213 4.03 -13.15 -3.33
CA PHE A 213 2.65 -12.69 -3.50
C PHE A 213 2.58 -11.22 -3.92
N THR A 214 3.23 -10.32 -3.20
CA THR A 214 3.17 -8.88 -3.50
C THR A 214 3.81 -8.55 -4.86
N SER A 215 4.82 -9.31 -5.28
CA SER A 215 5.40 -9.20 -6.62
C SER A 215 4.43 -9.63 -7.72
N ALA A 216 3.71 -10.74 -7.53
CA ALA A 216 2.68 -11.20 -8.46
C ALA A 216 1.50 -10.19 -8.53
N PHE A 217 1.15 -9.56 -7.41
CA PHE A 217 0.06 -8.59 -7.37
C PHE A 217 0.36 -7.28 -8.09
N LYS A 218 1.59 -7.02 -8.53
CA LYS A 218 1.91 -5.89 -9.43
C LYS A 218 1.20 -5.99 -10.78
N GLU A 219 0.75 -7.18 -11.18
CA GLU A 219 -0.08 -7.37 -12.38
C GLU A 219 -1.51 -6.81 -12.20
N LEU A 220 -1.93 -6.55 -10.96
CA LEU A 220 -3.23 -5.97 -10.65
C LEU A 220 -3.16 -4.43 -10.77
N GLY A 221 -4.30 -3.83 -11.12
CA GLY A 221 -4.41 -2.37 -11.00
C GLY A 221 -4.29 -1.89 -9.54
N PRO A 222 -3.99 -0.61 -9.29
CA PRO A 222 -3.70 -0.09 -7.95
C PRO A 222 -4.75 -0.39 -6.88
N ILE A 223 -6.05 -0.28 -7.20
CA ILE A 223 -7.12 -0.55 -6.23
C ILE A 223 -7.19 -2.03 -5.85
N PRO A 224 -7.25 -2.99 -6.81
CA PRO A 224 -7.16 -4.40 -6.49
C PRO A 224 -5.87 -4.76 -5.74
N GLN A 225 -4.71 -4.26 -6.20
CA GLN A 225 -3.44 -4.51 -5.53
C GLN A 225 -3.47 -4.08 -4.07
N PHE A 226 -3.96 -2.87 -3.80
CA PHE A 226 -4.09 -2.32 -2.47
C PHE A 226 -4.96 -3.21 -1.55
N LYS A 227 -6.14 -3.62 -2.03
CA LYS A 227 -7.05 -4.49 -1.28
C LYS A 227 -6.46 -5.89 -1.06
N THR A 228 -5.84 -6.45 -2.09
CA THR A 228 -5.33 -7.82 -2.03
C THR A 228 -4.09 -7.92 -1.14
N THR A 229 -3.20 -6.91 -1.16
CA THR A 229 -2.04 -6.89 -0.24
C THR A 229 -2.46 -6.72 1.22
N ALA A 230 -3.49 -5.93 1.50
CA ALA A 230 -4.06 -5.80 2.82
C ALA A 230 -4.59 -7.14 3.34
N LYS A 231 -5.42 -7.84 2.54
CA LYS A 231 -5.94 -9.17 2.87
C LYS A 231 -4.84 -10.24 2.97
N LEU A 232 -3.74 -10.09 2.22
CA LEU A 232 -2.59 -10.99 2.33
C LEU A 232 -1.98 -10.94 3.73
N GLY A 233 -1.80 -9.74 4.30
CA GLY A 233 -1.30 -9.58 5.66
C GLY A 233 -2.16 -10.33 6.67
N GLU A 234 -3.47 -10.08 6.67
CA GLU A 234 -4.45 -10.75 7.53
C GLU A 234 -4.44 -12.28 7.35
N PHE A 235 -4.38 -12.74 6.10
CA PHE A 235 -4.35 -14.17 5.78
C PHE A 235 -3.09 -14.86 6.32
N LEU A 236 -1.92 -14.27 6.11
CA LEU A 236 -0.65 -14.83 6.60
C LEU A 236 -0.58 -14.79 8.13
N GLU A 237 -1.05 -13.70 8.77
CA GLU A 237 -1.16 -13.64 10.22
C GLU A 237 -2.06 -14.74 10.77
N ALA A 238 -3.29 -14.83 10.27
CA ALA A 238 -4.24 -15.86 10.73
C ALA A 238 -3.69 -17.28 10.55
N ARG A 239 -2.91 -17.51 9.48
CA ARG A 239 -2.35 -18.83 9.17
C ARG A 239 -1.17 -19.20 10.06
N PHE A 240 -0.37 -18.22 10.46
CA PHE A 240 0.87 -18.47 11.20
C PHE A 240 0.82 -18.03 12.67
N SER A 241 -0.15 -17.23 13.11
CA SER A 241 -0.30 -16.82 14.53
C SER A 241 -0.56 -17.99 15.49
N GLN A 242 -0.98 -19.16 15.00
CA GLN A 242 -1.19 -20.36 15.82
C GLN A 242 0.08 -21.21 16.01
N SER A 243 1.21 -20.77 15.44
CA SER A 243 2.48 -21.53 15.43
C SER A 243 3.55 -20.90 16.32
N PHE A 244 3.19 -19.87 17.13
CA PHE A 244 4.10 -19.21 18.08
C PHE A 244 3.58 -19.26 19.51
#